data_d92421c9b8b95528cbff063dfd6dc1bb
#
_entry.id   d92421c9b8b95528cbff063dfd6dc1bb
#
_cell.length_a   1.000
_cell.length_b   1.000
_cell.length_c   1.000
_cell.angle_alpha   90.00
_cell.angle_beta   90.00
_cell.angle_gamma   90.00
#
_symmetry.space_group_name_H-M   'P 1'
#
loop_
_entity.id
_entity.type
_entity.pdbx_description
1 polymer ?
#
loop_
_entity_poly.entity_id
_entity_poly.type
_entity_poly.pdbx_seq_one_letter_code
_entity_poly.pdbx_strand_id
1 'polypeptide(L)'
;DDGTGAIWAIGTGIGKPSVALSEVGWTPENGLCMPQLTAKKYQLTFIAGVTMKVDDINFKFFHINKWDNGEFKGDAISTTSELVKISSDGNLGLEEGQKFERGGIYRFTVDVTKGNTKAVLTVEKVGKVDLPAPDIFFGNDKMEVTDTDIYKSEQAFTQGQMITVTGIDNLNEWWIDPDFFEKQSDGALKFLPINGDYRVTANAVLKYFSVMALKDGKPAKLQDDGTGAIWAIGKGIGKPSVASSEVGWEPGK
;
A
#
# COMPACT_ATOMS: atom_id res chain seq x y z
N ASP A 1 -26.14 -17.33 12.63
CA ASP A 1 -27.14 -16.25 12.51
C ASP A 1 -27.58 -15.69 13.87
N ASP A 2 -27.03 -16.20 14.96
CA ASP A 2 -27.30 -15.73 16.33
C ASP A 2 -26.52 -14.46 16.71
N GLY A 3 -25.66 -13.96 15.81
CA GLY A 3 -24.80 -12.80 16.01
C GLY A 3 -23.53 -13.09 16.81
N THR A 4 -23.20 -14.36 17.00
CA THR A 4 -21.90 -14.81 17.52
C THR A 4 -20.95 -15.08 16.35
N GLY A 5 -19.67 -15.22 16.64
CA GLY A 5 -18.64 -15.50 15.65
C GLY A 5 -17.75 -14.29 15.36
N ALA A 6 -17.21 -14.21 14.17
CA ALA A 6 -16.29 -13.17 13.75
C ALA A 6 -16.63 -12.62 12.37
N ILE A 7 -16.26 -11.38 12.12
CA ILE A 7 -16.23 -10.74 10.81
C ILE A 7 -14.76 -10.47 10.45
N TRP A 8 -14.42 -10.58 9.19
CA TRP A 8 -13.06 -10.44 8.65
C TRP A 8 -13.05 -9.37 7.58
N ALA A 9 -12.02 -8.51 7.57
CA ALA A 9 -11.77 -7.58 6.47
C ALA A 9 -10.66 -8.14 5.58
N ILE A 10 -10.93 -8.28 4.27
CA ILE A 10 -10.05 -8.92 3.29
C ILE A 10 -10.00 -8.06 2.04
N GLY A 11 -8.80 -7.77 1.54
CA GLY A 11 -8.58 -6.96 0.34
C GLY A 11 -7.36 -6.07 0.45
N THR A 12 -7.22 -5.15 -0.50
CA THR A 12 -6.07 -4.25 -0.62
C THR A 12 -6.28 -2.91 0.08
N GLY A 13 -5.19 -2.22 0.38
CA GLY A 13 -5.21 -0.92 1.04
C GLY A 13 -5.41 -0.99 2.55
N ILE A 14 -5.42 -2.17 3.14
CA ILE A 14 -5.51 -2.40 4.59
C ILE A 14 -4.47 -3.40 5.06
N GLY A 15 -3.94 -3.23 6.27
CA GLY A 15 -2.94 -4.14 6.86
C GLY A 15 -2.54 -3.73 8.26
N LYS A 16 -2.17 -4.70 9.10
CA LYS A 16 -1.68 -4.46 10.46
C LYS A 16 -0.42 -5.27 10.71
N PRO A 17 0.64 -4.69 11.29
CA PRO A 17 0.70 -3.38 11.96
C PRO A 17 0.76 -2.18 11.00
N SER A 18 1.06 -2.37 9.73
CA SER A 18 0.96 -1.34 8.68
C SER A 18 0.69 -1.98 7.33
N VAL A 19 0.12 -1.23 6.38
CA VAL A 19 -0.07 -1.71 5.00
C VAL A 19 1.27 -2.04 4.35
N ALA A 20 2.31 -1.23 4.57
CA ALA A 20 3.63 -1.44 4.01
C ALA A 20 4.31 -2.76 4.44
N LEU A 21 4.01 -3.24 5.66
CA LEU A 21 4.60 -4.48 6.21
C LEU A 21 3.73 -5.70 5.99
N SER A 22 2.42 -5.55 5.98
CA SER A 22 1.47 -6.66 6.12
C SER A 22 0.14 -6.32 5.43
N GLU A 23 0.19 -5.94 4.15
CA GLU A 23 -1.05 -5.76 3.39
C GLU A 23 -1.80 -7.09 3.31
N VAL A 24 -3.09 -7.06 3.63
CA VAL A 24 -3.93 -8.26 3.67
C VAL A 24 -4.05 -8.91 2.28
N GLY A 25 -4.27 -8.09 1.26
CA GLY A 25 -4.56 -8.58 -0.09
C GLY A 25 -5.85 -9.41 -0.16
N TRP A 26 -6.03 -10.11 -1.27
CA TRP A 26 -7.22 -10.94 -1.51
C TRP A 26 -7.05 -12.41 -1.04
N THR A 27 -6.30 -12.60 0.06
CA THR A 27 -6.07 -13.91 0.68
C THR A 27 -6.85 -13.99 1.99
N PRO A 28 -7.96 -14.76 2.07
CA PRO A 28 -8.82 -14.80 3.25
C PRO A 28 -8.09 -15.15 4.55
N GLU A 29 -7.08 -15.99 4.48
CA GLU A 29 -6.28 -16.42 5.64
C GLU A 29 -5.52 -15.26 6.29
N ASN A 30 -5.23 -14.20 5.54
CA ASN A 30 -4.59 -12.97 6.02
C ASN A 30 -5.59 -11.94 6.55
N GLY A 31 -6.89 -12.24 6.47
CA GLY A 31 -7.97 -11.33 6.84
C GLY A 31 -7.84 -10.77 8.24
N LEU A 32 -8.15 -9.48 8.41
CA LEU A 32 -8.18 -8.84 9.72
C LEU A 32 -9.48 -9.19 10.44
N CYS A 33 -9.36 -9.92 11.54
CA CYS A 33 -10.51 -10.25 12.38
C CYS A 33 -11.04 -9.02 13.08
N MET A 34 -12.36 -8.79 12.98
CA MET A 34 -13.06 -7.73 13.68
C MET A 34 -13.57 -8.23 15.03
N PRO A 35 -13.11 -7.65 16.16
CA PRO A 35 -13.68 -8.00 17.46
C PRO A 35 -15.12 -7.51 17.59
N GLN A 36 -15.93 -8.29 18.28
CA GLN A 36 -17.26 -7.89 18.70
C GLN A 36 -17.16 -7.13 20.03
N LEU A 37 -17.25 -5.80 19.98
CA LEU A 37 -17.16 -4.95 21.18
C LEU A 37 -18.51 -4.72 21.86
N THR A 38 -19.60 -4.81 21.09
CA THR A 38 -20.97 -4.81 21.55
C THR A 38 -21.74 -5.92 20.86
N ALA A 39 -22.77 -6.47 21.45
CA ALA A 39 -23.55 -7.53 20.85
C ALA A 39 -23.96 -7.18 19.41
N LYS A 40 -23.61 -8.05 18.46
CA LYS A 40 -23.90 -7.93 17.02
C LYS A 40 -23.24 -6.73 16.32
N LYS A 41 -22.23 -6.08 16.94
CA LYS A 41 -21.46 -5.00 16.33
C LYS A 41 -19.98 -5.33 16.37
N TYR A 42 -19.39 -5.39 15.20
CA TYR A 42 -18.00 -5.74 14.98
C TYR A 42 -17.23 -4.51 14.53
N GLN A 43 -16.03 -4.31 15.06
CA GLN A 43 -15.27 -3.09 14.80
C GLN A 43 -13.83 -3.39 14.38
N LEU A 44 -13.33 -2.58 13.44
CA LEU A 44 -11.91 -2.38 13.18
C LEU A 44 -11.59 -0.90 13.27
N THR A 45 -10.42 -0.60 13.82
CA THR A 45 -9.88 0.76 13.81
C THR A 45 -8.64 0.77 12.94
N PHE A 46 -8.59 1.73 12.02
CA PHE A 46 -7.46 1.97 11.14
C PHE A 46 -6.91 3.38 11.37
N ILE A 47 -5.61 3.52 11.15
CA ILE A 47 -4.93 4.81 11.04
C ILE A 47 -4.63 5.01 9.55
N ALA A 48 -5.28 6.01 8.96
CA ALA A 48 -5.07 6.34 7.55
C ALA A 48 -3.64 6.80 7.33
N GLY A 49 -2.99 6.18 6.37
CA GLY A 49 -1.60 6.39 6.13
C GLY A 49 -0.67 5.49 6.97
N VAL A 50 -1.19 4.51 7.73
CA VAL A 50 -0.39 3.46 8.42
C VAL A 50 -1.01 2.09 8.19
N THR A 51 -2.18 1.85 8.78
CA THR A 51 -2.88 0.56 8.71
C THR A 51 -3.97 0.53 7.63
N MET A 52 -4.18 1.66 6.96
CA MET A 52 -5.08 1.83 5.83
C MET A 52 -4.51 2.91 4.91
N LYS A 53 -4.54 2.70 3.60
CA LYS A 53 -4.17 3.73 2.61
C LYS A 53 -5.13 4.91 2.66
N VAL A 54 -4.65 6.08 2.27
CA VAL A 54 -5.46 7.33 2.34
C VAL A 54 -6.43 7.48 1.18
N ASP A 55 -6.10 6.95 0.00
CA ASP A 55 -6.80 7.19 -1.27
C ASP A 55 -6.98 5.95 -2.15
N ASP A 56 -6.46 4.79 -1.73
CA ASP A 56 -6.53 3.55 -2.52
C ASP A 56 -6.87 2.37 -1.62
N ILE A 57 -8.17 2.20 -1.32
CA ILE A 57 -8.69 1.03 -0.61
C ILE A 57 -9.63 0.24 -1.51
N ASN A 58 -9.49 -1.09 -1.46
CA ASN A 58 -10.41 -2.01 -2.10
C ASN A 58 -10.45 -3.30 -1.27
N PHE A 59 -11.41 -3.41 -0.37
CA PHE A 59 -11.57 -4.58 0.48
C PHE A 59 -13.04 -4.88 0.74
N LYS A 60 -13.35 -6.01 1.31
CA LYS A 60 -14.71 -6.40 1.69
C LYS A 60 -14.74 -7.12 3.03
N PHE A 61 -15.94 -7.28 3.57
CA PHE A 61 -16.16 -8.00 4.80
C PHE A 61 -16.66 -9.44 4.54
N PHE A 62 -16.23 -10.33 5.41
CA PHE A 62 -16.57 -11.75 5.37
C PHE A 62 -17.09 -12.20 6.72
N HIS A 63 -18.11 -13.05 6.74
CA HIS A 63 -18.60 -13.70 7.96
C HIS A 63 -18.01 -15.11 8.18
N ILE A 64 -17.18 -15.57 7.25
CA ILE A 64 -16.27 -16.72 7.40
C ILE A 64 -14.92 -16.36 6.74
N ASN A 65 -13.84 -16.93 7.26
CA ASN A 65 -12.48 -16.63 6.78
C ASN A 65 -12.09 -17.47 5.55
N LYS A 66 -12.92 -17.45 4.51
CA LYS A 66 -12.69 -18.15 3.22
C LYS A 66 -13.68 -17.69 2.16
N TRP A 67 -13.42 -18.04 0.89
CA TRP A 67 -14.24 -17.65 -0.25
C TRP A 67 -15.61 -18.34 -0.35
N ASP A 68 -15.89 -19.43 0.34
CA ASP A 68 -17.10 -20.24 0.24
C ASP A 68 -18.38 -19.50 0.70
N ASN A 69 -18.84 -18.54 -0.09
CA ASN A 69 -20.00 -17.68 0.22
C ASN A 69 -19.89 -16.92 1.56
N GLY A 70 -18.67 -16.67 2.05
CA GLY A 70 -18.43 -15.94 3.29
C GLY A 70 -18.55 -14.43 3.16
N GLU A 71 -18.68 -13.90 1.96
CA GLU A 71 -18.69 -12.49 1.65
C GLU A 71 -20.02 -11.82 1.99
N PHE A 72 -19.96 -10.60 2.52
CA PHE A 72 -21.08 -9.67 2.48
C PHE A 72 -21.11 -9.01 1.10
N LYS A 73 -22.11 -9.29 0.28
CA LYS A 73 -22.26 -8.73 -1.07
C LYS A 73 -23.71 -8.43 -1.43
N GLY A 74 -23.93 -7.65 -2.48
CA GLY A 74 -25.24 -7.21 -2.91
C GLY A 74 -25.96 -6.48 -1.78
N ASP A 75 -27.22 -6.83 -1.54
CA ASP A 75 -28.05 -6.22 -0.50
C ASP A 75 -27.73 -6.70 0.93
N ALA A 76 -26.74 -7.59 1.08
CA ALA A 76 -26.38 -8.12 2.40
C ALA A 76 -25.63 -7.10 3.27
N ILE A 77 -25.05 -6.06 2.65
CA ILE A 77 -24.38 -4.97 3.36
C ILE A 77 -24.65 -3.63 2.68
N SER A 78 -24.86 -2.60 3.47
CA SER A 78 -25.01 -1.21 3.04
C SER A 78 -24.14 -0.29 3.89
N THR A 79 -23.91 0.93 3.41
CA THR A 79 -23.21 1.96 4.20
C THR A 79 -24.02 3.24 4.29
N THR A 80 -23.85 3.96 5.40
CA THR A 80 -24.36 5.32 5.62
C THR A 80 -23.24 6.36 5.59
N SER A 81 -21.99 5.93 5.32
CA SER A 81 -20.84 6.83 5.26
C SER A 81 -20.78 7.54 3.93
N GLU A 82 -20.50 8.85 3.96
CA GLU A 82 -20.23 9.67 2.76
C GLU A 82 -18.79 9.53 2.24
N LEU A 83 -17.90 8.87 3.00
CA LEU A 83 -16.50 8.68 2.63
C LEU A 83 -16.30 7.46 1.73
N VAL A 84 -17.17 6.47 1.87
CA VAL A 84 -16.98 5.15 1.24
C VAL A 84 -18.26 4.65 0.60
N LYS A 85 -18.09 3.89 -0.46
CA LYS A 85 -19.16 3.17 -1.16
C LYS A 85 -18.93 1.66 -1.12
N ILE A 86 -20.00 0.92 -1.28
CA ILE A 86 -19.96 -0.54 -1.40
C ILE A 86 -20.54 -0.91 -2.77
N SER A 87 -19.77 -1.64 -3.57
CA SER A 87 -20.22 -2.14 -4.87
C SER A 87 -21.21 -3.30 -4.73
N SER A 88 -21.86 -3.68 -5.83
CA SER A 88 -22.73 -4.87 -5.89
C SER A 88 -22.01 -6.15 -5.47
N ASP A 89 -20.71 -6.23 -5.68
CA ASP A 89 -19.88 -7.37 -5.26
C ASP A 89 -19.46 -7.30 -3.78
N GLY A 90 -19.86 -6.24 -3.06
CA GLY A 90 -19.51 -6.03 -1.66
C GLY A 90 -18.15 -5.37 -1.44
N ASN A 91 -17.45 -4.96 -2.49
CA ASN A 91 -16.16 -4.27 -2.35
C ASN A 91 -16.39 -2.85 -1.82
N LEU A 92 -15.69 -2.53 -0.74
CA LEU A 92 -15.61 -1.21 -0.16
C LEU A 92 -14.50 -0.43 -0.85
N GLY A 93 -14.84 0.72 -1.38
CA GLY A 93 -13.91 1.70 -1.95
C GLY A 93 -14.27 3.10 -1.48
N LEU A 94 -13.47 4.09 -1.86
CA LEU A 94 -13.78 5.49 -1.59
C LEU A 94 -14.90 6.00 -2.52
N GLU A 95 -15.70 6.92 -2.04
CA GLU A 95 -16.57 7.73 -2.90
C GLU A 95 -15.71 8.64 -3.80
N GLU A 96 -16.25 9.04 -4.93
CA GLU A 96 -15.52 9.87 -5.90
C GLU A 96 -15.07 11.20 -5.27
N GLY A 97 -13.78 11.50 -5.43
CA GLY A 97 -13.16 12.70 -4.85
C GLY A 97 -12.91 12.65 -3.35
N GLN A 98 -13.30 11.57 -2.66
CA GLN A 98 -13.04 11.39 -1.23
C GLN A 98 -11.67 10.76 -0.98
N LYS A 99 -11.10 11.09 0.18
CA LYS A 99 -9.91 10.46 0.75
C LYS A 99 -9.95 10.51 2.26
N PHE A 100 -9.27 9.59 2.89
CA PHE A 100 -9.04 9.67 4.34
C PHE A 100 -7.99 10.73 4.65
N GLU A 101 -8.11 11.38 5.79
CA GLU A 101 -7.07 12.30 6.26
C GLU A 101 -5.90 11.50 6.81
N ARG A 102 -4.66 11.74 6.33
CA ARG A 102 -3.44 11.11 6.84
C ARG A 102 -3.32 11.33 8.36
N GLY A 103 -3.07 10.26 9.10
CA GLY A 103 -3.06 10.24 10.56
C GLY A 103 -4.45 10.18 11.20
N GLY A 104 -5.53 10.33 10.43
CA GLY A 104 -6.88 10.16 10.94
C GLY A 104 -7.10 8.73 11.44
N ILE A 105 -7.69 8.61 12.64
CA ILE A 105 -8.08 7.31 13.20
C ILE A 105 -9.54 7.09 12.83
N TYR A 106 -9.81 6.06 12.03
CA TYR A 106 -11.14 5.72 11.54
C TYR A 106 -11.60 4.39 12.12
N ARG A 107 -12.80 4.41 12.66
CA ARG A 107 -13.51 3.23 13.17
C ARG A 107 -14.52 2.76 12.14
N PHE A 108 -14.37 1.52 11.73
CA PHE A 108 -15.31 0.80 10.86
C PHE A 108 -16.13 -0.13 11.73
N THR A 109 -17.45 0.06 11.76
CA THR A 109 -18.38 -0.77 12.53
C THR A 109 -19.32 -1.47 11.58
N VAL A 110 -19.35 -2.80 11.61
CA VAL A 110 -20.33 -3.63 10.91
C VAL A 110 -21.38 -4.07 11.91
N ASP A 111 -22.58 -3.56 11.77
CA ASP A 111 -23.76 -3.89 12.59
C ASP A 111 -24.58 -4.98 11.91
N VAL A 112 -24.65 -6.16 12.52
CA VAL A 112 -25.43 -7.30 12.06
C VAL A 112 -26.63 -7.58 12.96
N THR A 113 -27.16 -6.56 13.65
CA THR A 113 -28.36 -6.70 14.49
C THR A 113 -29.56 -7.24 13.70
N LYS A 114 -29.64 -6.94 12.40
CA LYS A 114 -30.65 -7.43 11.46
C LYS A 114 -30.25 -8.72 10.73
N GLY A 115 -29.19 -9.40 11.20
CA GLY A 115 -28.62 -10.58 10.58
C GLY A 115 -27.53 -10.26 9.54
N ASN A 116 -26.87 -11.31 9.06
CA ASN A 116 -25.77 -11.24 8.09
C ASN A 116 -26.22 -10.91 6.64
N THR A 117 -27.52 -10.87 6.39
CA THR A 117 -28.09 -10.48 5.08
C THR A 117 -28.55 -9.02 5.03
N LYS A 118 -28.40 -8.28 6.12
CA LYS A 118 -28.82 -6.88 6.27
C LYS A 118 -27.85 -6.09 7.15
N ALA A 119 -26.55 -6.32 6.98
CA ALA A 119 -25.52 -5.61 7.70
C ALA A 119 -25.46 -4.12 7.31
N VAL A 120 -25.07 -3.29 8.25
CA VAL A 120 -24.84 -1.86 8.01
C VAL A 120 -23.42 -1.49 8.45
N LEU A 121 -22.65 -0.92 7.53
CA LEU A 121 -21.34 -0.35 7.82
C LEU A 121 -21.47 1.13 8.16
N THR A 122 -20.84 1.51 9.27
CA THR A 122 -20.56 2.92 9.59
C THR A 122 -19.05 3.14 9.64
N VAL A 123 -18.61 4.30 9.16
CA VAL A 123 -17.20 4.73 9.20
C VAL A 123 -17.15 6.08 9.88
N GLU A 124 -16.43 6.16 11.00
CA GLU A 124 -16.33 7.34 11.83
C GLU A 124 -14.87 7.72 12.06
N LYS A 125 -14.53 8.99 11.89
CA LYS A 125 -13.25 9.52 12.36
C LYS A 125 -13.33 9.74 13.86
N VAL A 126 -12.56 8.96 14.62
CA VAL A 126 -12.61 8.97 16.10
C VAL A 126 -11.41 9.64 16.75
N GLY A 127 -10.43 10.05 15.96
CA GLY A 127 -9.23 10.73 16.43
C GLY A 127 -8.23 11.03 15.33
N LYS A 128 -7.06 11.48 15.76
CA LYS A 128 -5.91 11.73 14.87
C LYS A 128 -4.62 11.47 15.63
N VAL A 129 -3.64 10.91 14.94
CA VAL A 129 -2.23 10.84 15.35
C VAL A 129 -1.40 11.75 14.46
N ASP A 130 -0.33 12.30 14.99
CA ASP A 130 0.66 13.00 14.20
C ASP A 130 1.54 11.97 13.49
N LEU A 131 1.62 12.07 12.17
CA LEU A 131 2.46 11.22 11.33
C LEU A 131 3.44 12.14 10.60
N PRO A 132 4.57 12.49 11.21
CA PRO A 132 5.59 13.27 10.53
C PRO A 132 6.06 12.49 9.29
N ALA A 133 6.14 13.19 8.18
CA ALA A 133 6.75 12.68 6.97
C ALA A 133 8.07 13.44 6.80
N PRO A 134 9.24 12.79 6.96
CA PRO A 134 10.51 13.47 6.74
C PRO A 134 10.61 13.96 5.30
N ASP A 135 11.25 15.10 5.09
CA ASP A 135 11.57 15.57 3.77
C ASP A 135 12.79 14.80 3.25
N ILE A 136 12.54 13.78 2.44
CA ILE A 136 13.61 13.00 1.81
C ILE A 136 13.98 13.65 0.48
N PHE A 137 15.28 13.85 0.28
CA PHE A 137 15.84 14.33 -0.99
C PHE A 137 16.71 13.24 -1.60
N PHE A 138 16.49 12.97 -2.87
CA PHE A 138 17.33 12.09 -3.67
C PHE A 138 18.05 12.92 -4.72
N GLY A 139 19.33 13.19 -4.49
CA GLY A 139 20.03 14.26 -5.18
C GLY A 139 19.50 15.64 -4.76
N ASN A 140 19.17 16.47 -5.74
CA ASN A 140 18.60 17.79 -5.50
C ASN A 140 17.07 17.81 -5.41
N ASP A 141 16.43 16.69 -5.72
CA ASP A 141 14.98 16.60 -5.82
C ASP A 141 14.37 16.11 -4.50
N LYS A 142 13.41 16.87 -3.99
CA LYS A 142 12.58 16.45 -2.88
C LYS A 142 11.63 15.35 -3.39
N MET A 143 11.65 14.21 -2.70
CA MET A 143 10.73 13.12 -3.01
C MET A 143 9.31 13.46 -2.56
N GLU A 144 8.33 13.16 -3.40
CA GLU A 144 6.92 13.32 -3.09
C GLU A 144 6.41 12.15 -2.25
N VAL A 145 5.63 12.45 -1.22
CA VAL A 145 4.92 11.41 -0.45
C VAL A 145 3.75 10.91 -1.28
N THR A 146 3.80 9.67 -1.72
CA THR A 146 2.73 9.05 -2.53
C THR A 146 1.81 8.15 -1.71
N ASP A 147 2.30 7.57 -0.63
CA ASP A 147 1.55 6.74 0.32
C ASP A 147 2.25 6.81 1.68
N THR A 148 1.74 6.07 2.65
CA THR A 148 2.36 5.95 3.96
C THR A 148 3.79 5.47 3.84
N ASP A 149 4.71 6.33 4.29
CA ASP A 149 6.15 6.04 4.30
C ASP A 149 6.72 5.61 2.93
N ILE A 150 5.98 5.88 1.84
CA ILE A 150 6.42 5.70 0.47
C ILE A 150 6.61 7.06 -0.20
N TYR A 151 7.79 7.25 -0.72
CA TYR A 151 8.23 8.48 -1.35
C TYR A 151 8.65 8.20 -2.78
N LYS A 152 8.41 9.14 -3.69
CA LYS A 152 8.73 8.99 -5.11
C LYS A 152 9.46 10.24 -5.62
N SER A 153 10.44 10.02 -6.49
CA SER A 153 11.06 11.05 -7.32
C SER A 153 11.23 10.52 -8.74
N GLU A 154 10.93 11.34 -9.73
CA GLU A 154 11.15 11.03 -11.15
C GLU A 154 12.11 12.08 -11.71
N GLN A 155 13.27 11.64 -12.15
CA GLN A 155 14.31 12.54 -12.63
C GLN A 155 15.21 11.87 -13.67
N ALA A 156 15.89 12.69 -14.47
CA ALA A 156 16.91 12.23 -15.39
C ALA A 156 18.23 11.96 -14.64
N PHE A 157 18.81 10.80 -14.87
CA PHE A 157 20.14 10.44 -14.37
C PHE A 157 21.14 10.26 -15.51
N THR A 158 22.39 10.57 -15.22
CA THR A 158 23.54 10.32 -16.10
C THR A 158 24.36 9.19 -15.52
N GLN A 159 24.82 8.27 -16.36
CA GLN A 159 25.72 7.18 -15.94
C GLN A 159 26.95 7.74 -15.23
N GLY A 160 27.26 7.18 -14.06
CA GLY A 160 28.36 7.64 -13.22
C GLY A 160 28.04 8.86 -12.35
N GLN A 161 26.82 9.40 -12.43
CA GLN A 161 26.38 10.54 -11.58
C GLN A 161 26.48 10.17 -10.10
N MET A 162 27.04 11.10 -9.32
CA MET A 162 27.08 10.99 -7.86
C MET A 162 25.83 11.62 -7.26
N ILE A 163 25.16 10.90 -6.38
CA ILE A 163 23.87 11.28 -5.79
C ILE A 163 24.00 11.24 -4.28
N THR A 164 23.64 12.33 -3.61
CA THR A 164 23.54 12.39 -2.15
C THR A 164 22.08 12.18 -1.75
N VAL A 165 21.83 11.35 -0.74
CA VAL A 165 20.51 11.18 -0.15
C VAL A 165 20.49 11.86 1.20
N THR A 166 19.49 12.72 1.44
CA THR A 166 19.32 13.42 2.72
C THR A 166 17.88 13.31 3.23
N GLY A 167 17.66 13.67 4.51
CA GLY A 167 16.35 13.56 5.13
C GLY A 167 16.02 12.15 5.62
N ILE A 168 16.99 11.24 5.60
CA ILE A 168 16.89 9.91 6.20
C ILE A 168 17.98 9.75 7.27
N ASP A 169 17.66 8.96 8.28
CA ASP A 169 18.66 8.52 9.25
C ASP A 169 19.50 7.41 8.61
N ASN A 170 20.80 7.44 8.80
CA ASN A 170 21.75 6.37 8.46
C ASN A 170 21.47 5.58 7.17
N LEU A 171 21.90 6.10 6.03
CA LEU A 171 21.79 5.44 4.70
C LEU A 171 22.38 4.01 4.69
N ASN A 172 23.31 3.68 5.59
CA ASN A 172 23.87 2.33 5.65
C ASN A 172 22.89 1.24 6.10
N GLU A 173 21.82 1.63 6.78
CA GLU A 173 20.73 0.70 7.15
C GLU A 173 19.73 0.47 6.01
N TRP A 174 19.84 1.25 4.94
CA TRP A 174 18.95 1.12 3.79
C TRP A 174 19.52 0.13 2.78
N TRP A 175 18.63 -0.71 2.28
CA TRP A 175 18.95 -1.53 1.12
C TRP A 175 18.91 -0.65 -0.14
N ILE A 176 20.02 -0.64 -0.86
CA ILE A 176 20.20 0.09 -2.12
C ILE A 176 20.38 -0.95 -3.21
N ASP A 177 19.58 -0.88 -4.27
CA ASP A 177 19.65 -1.84 -5.37
C ASP A 177 21.03 -1.75 -6.05
N PRO A 178 21.87 -2.81 -5.94
CA PRO A 178 23.23 -2.81 -6.48
C PRO A 178 23.27 -2.84 -8.00
N ASP A 179 22.16 -3.13 -8.68
CA ASP A 179 22.07 -3.06 -10.14
C ASP A 179 21.93 -1.61 -10.63
N PHE A 180 21.51 -0.70 -9.75
CA PHE A 180 21.32 0.71 -10.07
C PHE A 180 22.33 1.63 -9.40
N PHE A 181 22.84 1.27 -8.22
CA PHE A 181 23.70 2.13 -7.44
C PHE A 181 24.87 1.40 -6.81
N GLU A 182 26.02 2.05 -6.84
CA GLU A 182 27.21 1.67 -6.07
C GLU A 182 27.39 2.65 -4.90
N LYS A 183 27.34 2.13 -3.65
CA LYS A 183 27.63 2.95 -2.47
C LYS A 183 29.10 3.36 -2.44
N GLN A 184 29.36 4.65 -2.24
CA GLN A 184 30.69 5.19 -2.11
C GLN A 184 31.09 5.34 -0.63
N SER A 185 32.40 5.46 -0.37
CA SER A 185 32.94 5.57 1.00
C SER A 185 32.50 6.85 1.73
N ASP A 186 32.15 7.90 1.00
CA ASP A 186 31.64 9.17 1.51
C ASP A 186 30.12 9.17 1.74
N GLY A 187 29.45 8.05 1.48
CA GLY A 187 28.00 7.88 1.63
C GLY A 187 27.20 8.32 0.41
N ALA A 188 27.84 8.79 -0.67
CA ALA A 188 27.15 9.05 -1.93
C ALA A 188 26.80 7.73 -2.65
N LEU A 189 25.85 7.82 -3.57
CA LEU A 189 25.46 6.74 -4.48
C LEU A 189 25.92 7.09 -5.89
N LYS A 190 26.68 6.20 -6.51
CA LYS A 190 27.05 6.33 -7.92
C LYS A 190 26.04 5.60 -8.77
N PHE A 191 25.40 6.30 -9.70
CA PHE A 191 24.41 5.74 -10.61
C PHE A 191 25.11 4.89 -11.71
N LEU A 192 24.65 3.65 -11.90
CA LEU A 192 25.30 2.67 -12.77
C LEU A 192 24.70 2.57 -14.18
N PRO A 193 23.36 2.63 -14.36
CA PRO A 193 22.75 2.45 -15.68
C PRO A 193 23.10 3.57 -16.67
N ILE A 194 22.66 3.38 -17.91
CA ILE A 194 22.78 4.40 -18.97
C ILE A 194 21.96 5.64 -18.65
N ASN A 195 22.27 6.75 -19.34
CA ASN A 195 21.50 8.00 -19.21
C ASN A 195 20.02 7.77 -19.54
N GLY A 196 19.12 8.37 -18.76
CA GLY A 196 17.68 8.25 -18.98
C GLY A 196 16.87 8.80 -17.83
N ASP A 197 15.56 8.71 -17.99
CA ASP A 197 14.61 9.06 -16.94
C ASP A 197 14.31 7.85 -16.06
N TYR A 198 14.32 8.07 -14.76
CA TYR A 198 14.08 7.01 -13.78
C TYR A 198 13.15 7.49 -12.67
N ARG A 199 12.36 6.58 -12.17
CA ARG A 199 11.61 6.73 -10.93
C ARG A 199 12.37 6.04 -9.81
N VAL A 200 12.65 6.78 -8.75
CA VAL A 200 13.15 6.22 -7.50
C VAL A 200 12.01 6.23 -6.49
N THR A 201 11.75 5.09 -5.88
CA THR A 201 10.77 4.94 -4.80
C THR A 201 11.49 4.56 -3.53
N ALA A 202 11.28 5.32 -2.47
CA ALA A 202 11.77 5.02 -1.12
C ALA A 202 10.66 4.45 -0.27
N ASN A 203 10.92 3.31 0.38
CA ASN A 203 10.07 2.78 1.44
C ASN A 203 10.77 3.04 2.78
N ALA A 204 10.25 3.98 3.57
CA ALA A 204 10.90 4.41 4.80
C ALA A 204 10.74 3.40 5.95
N VAL A 205 9.73 2.54 5.90
CA VAL A 205 9.50 1.47 6.90
C VAL A 205 10.46 0.31 6.67
N LEU A 206 10.53 -0.18 5.43
CA LEU A 206 11.40 -1.30 5.05
C LEU A 206 12.83 -0.86 4.74
N LYS A 207 13.10 0.45 4.76
CA LYS A 207 14.40 1.06 4.50
C LYS A 207 15.04 0.58 3.20
N TYR A 208 14.39 0.82 2.08
CA TYR A 208 14.96 0.52 0.77
C TYR A 208 14.59 1.56 -0.28
N PHE A 209 15.42 1.64 -1.32
CA PHE A 209 15.12 2.34 -2.56
C PHE A 209 14.97 1.31 -3.69
N SER A 210 13.85 1.40 -4.41
CA SER A 210 13.67 0.70 -5.68
C SER A 210 13.74 1.71 -6.83
N VAL A 211 14.14 1.22 -8.01
CA VAL A 211 14.35 2.05 -9.18
C VAL A 211 13.65 1.45 -10.39
N MET A 212 13.05 2.30 -11.19
CA MET A 212 12.34 1.92 -12.41
C MET A 212 12.75 2.86 -13.54
N ALA A 213 13.17 2.30 -14.67
CA ALA A 213 13.43 3.09 -15.87
C ALA A 213 12.10 3.59 -16.47
N LEU A 214 12.09 4.84 -16.92
CA LEU A 214 10.92 5.49 -17.51
C LEU A 214 11.16 5.83 -18.98
N LYS A 215 10.06 5.91 -19.73
CA LYS A 215 9.96 6.52 -21.05
C LYS A 215 8.66 7.32 -21.11
N ASP A 216 8.76 8.62 -21.35
CA ASP A 216 7.62 9.53 -21.37
C ASP A 216 6.74 9.45 -20.10
N GLY A 217 7.39 9.38 -18.91
CA GLY A 217 6.75 9.29 -17.60
C GLY A 217 6.11 7.93 -17.27
N LYS A 218 6.26 6.92 -18.14
CA LYS A 218 5.73 5.56 -17.95
C LYS A 218 6.84 4.54 -17.80
N PRO A 219 6.58 3.37 -17.18
CA PRO A 219 7.55 2.28 -17.15
C PRO A 219 8.07 1.97 -18.57
N ALA A 220 9.40 2.01 -18.72
CA ALA A 220 10.03 1.78 -20.01
C ALA A 220 9.75 0.35 -20.51
N LYS A 221 9.64 0.19 -21.82
CA LYS A 221 9.49 -1.11 -22.50
C LYS A 221 10.66 -1.30 -23.45
N LEU A 222 11.06 -2.54 -23.70
CA LEU A 222 12.04 -2.83 -24.73
C LEU A 222 11.50 -2.37 -26.10
N GLN A 223 12.31 -1.59 -26.80
CA GLN A 223 12.01 -1.11 -28.16
C GLN A 223 12.69 -1.99 -29.21
N ASP A 224 12.27 -1.87 -30.47
CA ASP A 224 12.84 -2.63 -31.59
C ASP A 224 14.33 -2.32 -31.85
N ASP A 225 14.77 -1.14 -31.44
CA ASP A 225 16.17 -0.71 -31.54
C ASP A 225 17.04 -1.22 -30.37
N GLY A 226 16.47 -2.03 -29.46
CA GLY A 226 17.16 -2.59 -28.31
C GLY A 226 17.26 -1.66 -27.10
N THR A 227 16.66 -0.46 -27.17
CA THR A 227 16.61 0.46 -26.02
C THR A 227 15.40 0.15 -25.10
N GLY A 228 15.36 0.75 -23.89
CA GLY A 228 14.27 0.60 -22.95
C GLY A 228 14.58 -0.37 -21.81
N ALA A 229 13.60 -1.17 -21.38
CA ALA A 229 13.74 -2.05 -20.21
C ALA A 229 13.12 -3.43 -20.46
N ILE A 230 13.72 -4.43 -19.81
CA ILE A 230 13.22 -5.81 -19.74
C ILE A 230 12.74 -6.04 -18.30
N TRP A 231 11.60 -6.70 -18.16
CA TRP A 231 10.96 -6.96 -16.87
C TRP A 231 10.97 -8.45 -16.55
N ALA A 232 11.39 -8.79 -15.33
CA ALA A 232 11.25 -10.13 -14.80
C ALA A 232 9.99 -10.19 -13.93
N ILE A 233 9.07 -11.09 -14.24
CA ILE A 233 7.87 -11.36 -13.45
C ILE A 233 7.82 -12.84 -13.08
N GLY A 234 7.31 -13.17 -11.91
CA GLY A 234 7.19 -14.55 -11.44
C GLY A 234 7.31 -14.69 -9.95
N LYS A 235 7.13 -15.91 -9.47
CA LYS A 235 7.29 -16.26 -8.06
C LYS A 235 8.76 -16.53 -7.72
N GLY A 236 9.11 -16.36 -6.45
CA GLY A 236 10.44 -16.63 -5.94
C GLY A 236 11.47 -15.54 -6.27
N ILE A 237 11.05 -14.40 -6.82
CA ILE A 237 11.88 -13.22 -7.07
C ILE A 237 11.28 -11.99 -6.42
N GLY A 238 12.13 -11.10 -5.91
CA GLY A 238 11.70 -9.86 -5.26
C GLY A 238 12.89 -9.08 -4.69
N LYS A 239 12.80 -7.77 -4.70
CA LYS A 239 13.79 -6.85 -4.14
C LYS A 239 13.12 -5.89 -3.16
N PRO A 240 13.66 -5.64 -1.99
CA PRO A 240 14.93 -6.08 -1.41
C PRO A 240 14.94 -7.57 -1.01
N SER A 241 13.81 -8.21 -0.85
CA SER A 241 13.71 -9.64 -0.53
C SER A 241 12.40 -10.23 -1.05
N VAL A 242 12.38 -11.52 -1.32
CA VAL A 242 11.16 -12.25 -1.71
C VAL A 242 10.08 -12.14 -0.60
N ALA A 243 10.48 -12.21 0.67
CA ALA A 243 9.54 -12.14 1.78
C ALA A 243 8.78 -10.80 1.90
N SER A 244 9.40 -9.69 1.50
CA SER A 244 8.81 -8.34 1.61
C SER A 244 8.27 -7.80 0.29
N SER A 245 8.72 -8.31 -0.84
CA SER A 245 8.50 -7.68 -2.14
C SER A 245 8.47 -8.73 -3.26
N GLU A 246 7.80 -9.86 -3.06
CA GLU A 246 7.66 -10.86 -4.13
C GLU A 246 6.90 -10.26 -5.31
N VAL A 247 7.48 -10.38 -6.51
CA VAL A 247 6.90 -9.82 -7.74
C VAL A 247 5.62 -10.55 -8.13
N GLY A 248 5.59 -11.88 -8.04
CA GLY A 248 4.46 -12.68 -8.50
C GLY A 248 4.24 -12.58 -10.01
N TRP A 249 3.03 -12.91 -10.45
CA TRP A 249 2.63 -12.85 -11.87
C TRP A 249 1.88 -11.55 -12.23
N GLU A 250 2.11 -10.48 -11.49
CA GLU A 250 1.48 -9.19 -11.69
C GLU A 250 2.44 -8.22 -12.38
N PRO A 251 2.19 -7.84 -13.66
CA PRO A 251 3.12 -6.99 -14.43
C PRO A 251 3.32 -5.57 -13.88
N GLY A 252 2.60 -5.17 -12.85
CA GLY A 252 2.71 -3.83 -12.26
C GLY A 252 3.60 -3.75 -11.00
N LYS A 253 4.17 -4.87 -10.58
CA LYS A 253 5.01 -4.96 -9.37
C LYS A 253 6.49 -5.05 -9.66
#